data_597a017693704e6dfe1910726d558eaf
#
_entry.id   597a017693704e6dfe1910726d558eaf
#
_cell.length_a   1.000
_cell.length_b   1.000
_cell.length_c   1.000
_cell.angle_alpha   90.00
_cell.angle_beta   90.00
_cell.angle_gamma   90.00
#
_symmetry.space_group_name_H-M   'P 1'
#
loop_
_entity.id
_entity.type
_entity.pdbx_description
1 polymer ?
#
loop_
_entity_poly.entity_id
_entity_poly.type
_entity_poly.pdbx_seq_one_letter_code
_entity_poly.pdbx_strand_id
1 'polypeptide(L)'
;TRDHDRRSFFRAQLVFWMLYATDGHAKNFSLFLHPGGRYQLTPLYDVLSAYPVIGEGVGKLSPFKARMAMAVRSQNAHWKMRDILHRHWIAVGQRHGVSTEDGRPADALIDELIAQTPQVVATVRAQLPPEFPMPVADSILEGLQGAADGLRG
;
A
#
# COMPACT_ATOMS: atom_id res chain seq x y z
N THR A 1 14.30 1.52 -14.54
CA THR A 1 15.58 1.82 -13.87
C THR A 1 15.51 1.42 -12.40
N ARG A 2 16.67 1.17 -11.78
CA ARG A 2 16.77 0.74 -10.37
C ARG A 2 16.00 1.65 -9.40
N ASP A 3 16.11 2.95 -9.56
CA ASP A 3 15.44 3.91 -8.68
C ASP A 3 13.92 3.96 -8.92
N HIS A 4 13.49 3.81 -10.16
CA HIS A 4 12.08 3.67 -10.49
C HIS A 4 11.49 2.41 -9.84
N ASP A 5 12.14 1.25 -9.97
CA ASP A 5 11.63 -0.01 -9.40
C ASP A 5 11.60 0.02 -7.89
N ARG A 6 12.62 0.63 -7.25
CA ARG A 6 12.69 0.84 -5.80
C ARG A 6 11.53 1.72 -5.31
N ARG A 7 11.27 2.82 -6.00
CA ARG A 7 10.14 3.71 -5.73
C ARG A 7 8.80 2.99 -5.91
N SER A 8 8.65 2.26 -6.99
CA SER A 8 7.44 1.50 -7.29
C SER A 8 7.17 0.43 -6.24
N PHE A 9 8.20 -0.29 -5.80
CA PHE A 9 8.09 -1.27 -4.72
C PHE A 9 7.69 -0.62 -3.39
N PHE A 10 8.29 0.49 -3.03
CA PHE A 10 7.94 1.25 -1.82
C PHE A 10 6.47 1.72 -1.85
N ARG A 11 6.05 2.31 -2.98
CA ARG A 11 4.65 2.70 -3.19
C ARG A 11 3.70 1.52 -3.05
N ALA A 12 4.05 0.38 -3.64
CA ALA A 12 3.24 -0.84 -3.55
C ALA A 12 3.06 -1.30 -2.10
N GLN A 13 4.13 -1.33 -1.31
CA GLN A 13 4.06 -1.71 0.10
C GLN A 13 3.18 -0.74 0.91
N LEU A 14 3.31 0.55 0.67
CA LEU A 14 2.50 1.57 1.33
C LEU A 14 1.02 1.43 0.96
N VAL A 15 0.72 1.21 -0.32
CA VAL A 15 -0.65 0.97 -0.81
C VAL A 15 -1.22 -0.33 -0.23
N PHE A 16 -0.43 -1.39 -0.12
CA PHE A 16 -0.88 -2.64 0.54
C PHE A 16 -1.27 -2.40 2.00
N TRP A 17 -0.49 -1.62 2.71
CA TRP A 17 -0.84 -1.23 4.08
C TRP A 17 -2.12 -0.36 4.11
N MET A 18 -2.23 0.63 3.24
CA MET A 18 -3.41 1.51 3.16
C MET A 18 -4.69 0.75 2.82
N LEU A 19 -4.61 -0.30 2.00
CA LEU A 19 -5.73 -1.14 1.59
C LEU A 19 -6.00 -2.32 2.53
N TYR A 20 -5.18 -2.52 3.56
CA TYR A 20 -5.21 -3.76 4.34
C TYR A 20 -5.09 -5.00 3.42
N ALA A 21 -4.19 -4.94 2.46
CA ALA A 21 -3.88 -6.05 1.56
C ALA A 21 -2.95 -7.05 2.29
N THR A 22 -3.54 -7.88 3.14
CA THR A 22 -2.82 -8.79 4.04
C THR A 22 -2.07 -9.92 3.33
N ASP A 23 -2.39 -10.16 2.06
CA ASP A 23 -1.74 -11.20 1.23
C ASP A 23 -0.72 -10.65 0.23
N GLY A 24 -0.30 -9.39 0.39
CA GLY A 24 0.72 -8.74 -0.44
C GLY A 24 2.14 -9.24 -0.15
N HIS A 25 2.44 -10.49 -0.48
CA HIS A 25 3.74 -11.12 -0.23
C HIS A 25 4.68 -11.05 -1.45
N ALA A 26 5.94 -11.45 -1.26
CA ALA A 26 6.98 -11.35 -2.29
C ALA A 26 6.65 -12.06 -3.61
N LYS A 27 5.84 -13.12 -3.57
CA LYS A 27 5.42 -13.87 -4.76
C LYS A 27 4.40 -13.12 -5.64
N ASN A 28 3.80 -12.03 -5.13
CA ASN A 28 2.93 -11.13 -5.90
C ASN A 28 3.71 -10.08 -6.69
N PHE A 29 5.02 -10.18 -6.74
CA PHE A 29 5.87 -9.33 -7.56
C PHE A 29 6.58 -10.17 -8.63
N SER A 30 6.64 -9.64 -9.84
CA SER A 30 7.34 -10.25 -10.96
C SER A 30 8.24 -9.24 -11.64
N LEU A 31 9.18 -9.75 -12.40
CA LEU A 31 10.13 -8.95 -13.17
C LEU A 31 10.06 -9.29 -14.65
N PHE A 32 9.99 -8.28 -15.49
CA PHE A 32 10.37 -8.41 -16.88
C PHE A 32 11.89 -8.50 -16.96
N LEU A 33 12.38 -9.51 -17.65
CA LEU A 33 13.80 -9.67 -17.95
C LEU A 33 14.06 -9.22 -19.37
N HIS A 34 14.97 -8.27 -19.52
CA HIS A 34 15.34 -7.70 -20.81
C HIS A 34 16.76 -8.12 -21.21
N PRO A 35 17.10 -8.10 -22.51
CA PRO A 35 18.46 -8.35 -22.98
C PRO A 35 19.48 -7.44 -22.30
N GLY A 36 20.69 -7.97 -22.07
CA GLY A 36 21.75 -7.22 -21.40
C GLY A 36 21.66 -7.17 -19.88
N GLY A 37 20.93 -8.10 -19.27
CA GLY A 37 20.82 -8.20 -17.80
C GLY A 37 19.99 -7.11 -17.14
N ARG A 38 19.17 -6.41 -17.92
CA ARG A 38 18.25 -5.40 -17.43
C ARG A 38 16.97 -6.05 -16.93
N TYR A 39 16.35 -5.47 -15.93
CA TYR A 39 15.07 -5.92 -15.38
C TYR A 39 14.19 -4.72 -15.02
N GLN A 40 12.90 -4.97 -14.91
CA GLN A 40 11.88 -3.99 -14.53
C GLN A 40 10.76 -4.70 -13.79
N LEU A 41 10.21 -4.08 -12.74
CA LEU A 41 9.00 -4.57 -12.09
C LEU A 41 7.84 -4.61 -13.07
N THR A 42 7.05 -5.69 -13.00
CA THR A 42 5.77 -5.75 -13.70
C THR A 42 4.75 -4.84 -13.01
N PRO A 43 3.62 -4.49 -13.67
CA PRO A 43 2.47 -3.95 -12.98
C PRO A 43 2.04 -4.86 -11.82
N LEU A 44 1.43 -4.25 -10.78
CA LEU A 44 0.92 -5.01 -9.65
C LEU A 44 -0.26 -5.89 -10.08
N TYR A 45 -0.36 -7.05 -9.45
CA TYR A 45 -1.46 -8.00 -9.62
C TYR A 45 -1.81 -8.63 -8.28
N ASP A 46 -2.99 -9.24 -8.18
CA ASP A 46 -3.46 -9.96 -7.01
C ASP A 46 -3.49 -9.09 -5.73
N VAL A 47 -3.94 -7.83 -5.88
CA VAL A 47 -4.09 -6.90 -4.76
C VAL A 47 -5.52 -6.95 -4.26
N LEU A 48 -5.71 -7.52 -3.07
CA LEU A 48 -7.01 -7.68 -2.43
C LEU A 48 -7.04 -6.97 -1.09
N SER A 49 -8.09 -6.18 -0.85
CA SER A 49 -8.31 -5.52 0.44
C SER A 49 -9.02 -6.45 1.43
N ALA A 50 -8.55 -6.51 2.66
CA ALA A 50 -9.21 -7.22 3.75
C ALA A 50 -10.28 -6.37 4.47
N TYR A 51 -10.45 -5.09 4.14
CA TYR A 51 -11.43 -4.23 4.83
C TYR A 51 -12.84 -4.82 4.89
N PRO A 52 -13.40 -5.44 3.84
CA PRO A 52 -14.74 -6.01 3.90
C PRO A 52 -14.92 -7.13 4.96
N VAL A 53 -13.81 -7.76 5.38
CA VAL A 53 -13.82 -8.85 6.37
C VAL A 53 -13.20 -8.45 7.71
N ILE A 54 -12.77 -7.21 7.86
CA ILE A 54 -12.27 -6.68 9.15
C ILE A 54 -13.45 -6.49 10.11
N GLY A 55 -13.30 -6.98 11.32
CA GLY A 55 -14.32 -6.83 12.38
C GLY A 55 -14.23 -7.91 13.43
N GLU A 56 -15.31 -8.07 14.17
CA GLU A 56 -15.47 -9.10 15.19
C GLU A 56 -16.50 -10.15 14.75
N GLY A 57 -16.33 -11.38 15.22
CA GLY A 57 -17.25 -12.48 14.97
C GLY A 57 -16.73 -13.53 14.00
N VAL A 58 -17.58 -14.50 13.69
CA VAL A 58 -17.24 -15.64 12.82
C VAL A 58 -17.01 -15.15 11.39
N GLY A 59 -15.92 -15.60 10.77
CA GLY A 59 -15.55 -15.21 9.40
C GLY A 59 -14.97 -13.80 9.27
N LYS A 60 -14.73 -13.11 10.39
CA LYS A 60 -14.09 -11.78 10.40
C LYS A 60 -12.64 -11.87 10.85
N LEU A 61 -11.82 -10.99 10.28
CA LEU A 61 -10.44 -10.78 10.69
C LEU A 61 -10.38 -9.63 11.70
N SER A 62 -9.87 -9.92 12.89
CA SER A 62 -9.69 -8.89 13.90
C SER A 62 -8.70 -7.83 13.44
N PRO A 63 -9.04 -6.53 13.57
CA PRO A 63 -8.12 -5.44 13.23
C PRO A 63 -6.83 -5.47 14.07
N PHE A 64 -6.87 -6.10 15.25
CA PHE A 64 -5.69 -6.28 16.10
C PHE A 64 -4.75 -7.38 15.62
N LYS A 65 -5.24 -8.29 14.80
CA LYS A 65 -4.50 -9.43 14.25
C LYS A 65 -4.06 -9.22 12.80
N ALA A 66 -4.65 -8.25 12.09
CA ALA A 66 -4.30 -7.97 10.71
C ALA A 66 -2.82 -7.61 10.56
N ARG A 67 -2.13 -8.28 9.63
CA ARG A 67 -0.69 -8.18 9.44
C ARG A 67 -0.35 -7.95 7.98
N MET A 68 0.76 -7.24 7.75
CA MET A 68 1.45 -7.27 6.45
C MET A 68 2.06 -8.66 6.23
N ALA A 69 2.02 -9.16 5.00
CA ALA A 69 2.75 -10.38 4.63
C ALA A 69 4.26 -10.17 4.64
N MET A 70 4.71 -8.97 4.31
CA MET A 70 6.11 -8.55 4.41
C MET A 70 6.25 -7.45 5.46
N ALA A 71 7.23 -7.60 6.35
CA ALA A 71 7.46 -6.64 7.42
C ALA A 71 7.87 -5.26 6.89
N VAL A 72 7.36 -4.22 7.53
CA VAL A 72 7.88 -2.86 7.40
C VAL A 72 9.07 -2.73 8.36
N ARG A 73 10.26 -2.71 7.81
CA ARG A 73 11.50 -2.77 8.58
C ARG A 73 12.14 -1.38 8.71
N SER A 74 11.83 -0.71 9.81
CA SER A 74 12.54 0.48 10.27
C SER A 74 13.80 0.09 11.06
N GLN A 75 13.96 0.46 12.30
CA GLN A 75 14.96 -0.16 13.20
C GLN A 75 14.56 -1.61 13.51
N ASN A 76 13.28 -1.80 13.84
CA ASN A 76 12.68 -3.10 14.07
C ASN A 76 11.77 -3.50 12.90
N ALA A 77 11.40 -4.77 12.85
CA ALA A 77 10.42 -5.26 11.89
C ALA A 77 9.00 -5.12 12.46
N HIS A 78 8.11 -4.54 11.69
CA HIS A 78 6.70 -4.33 12.04
C HIS A 78 5.81 -5.07 11.06
N TRP A 79 4.94 -5.95 11.55
CA TRP A 79 3.99 -6.71 10.75
C TRP A 79 2.55 -6.30 11.00
N LYS A 80 2.18 -6.03 12.26
CA LYS A 80 0.80 -5.68 12.59
C LYS A 80 0.44 -4.34 11.97
N MET A 81 -0.64 -4.30 11.19
CA MET A 81 -1.11 -3.12 10.48
C MET A 81 -1.23 -1.90 11.40
N ARG A 82 -1.75 -2.10 12.61
CA ARG A 82 -1.97 -1.03 13.59
C ARG A 82 -0.70 -0.44 14.21
N ASP A 83 0.37 -1.22 14.24
CA ASP A 83 1.63 -0.81 14.84
C ASP A 83 2.53 -0.06 13.86
N ILE A 84 2.18 -0.09 12.58
CA ILE A 84 2.91 0.60 11.52
C ILE A 84 2.46 2.05 11.46
N LEU A 85 3.40 2.98 11.68
CA LEU A 85 3.16 4.41 11.75
C LEU A 85 3.91 5.14 10.65
N HIS A 86 3.52 6.37 10.38
CA HIS A 86 4.17 7.26 9.41
C HIS A 86 5.70 7.29 9.56
N ARG A 87 6.22 7.41 10.77
CA ARG A 87 7.67 7.41 11.04
C ARG A 87 8.39 6.13 10.57
N HIS A 88 7.71 4.98 10.58
CA HIS A 88 8.28 3.71 10.12
C HIS A 88 8.45 3.73 8.60
N TRP A 89 7.49 4.28 7.86
CA TRP A 89 7.58 4.45 6.42
C TRP A 89 8.69 5.42 6.03
N ILE A 90 8.81 6.54 6.74
CA ILE A 90 9.94 7.48 6.55
C ILE A 90 11.27 6.76 6.71
N ALA A 91 11.44 6.00 7.80
CA ALA A 91 12.67 5.27 8.08
C ALA A 91 13.01 4.24 6.99
N VAL A 92 12.02 3.50 6.50
CA VAL A 92 12.20 2.55 5.38
C VAL A 92 12.62 3.28 4.11
N GLY A 93 11.94 4.36 3.77
CA GLY A 93 12.26 5.16 2.59
C GLY A 93 13.70 5.71 2.64
N GLN A 94 14.09 6.28 3.77
CA GLN A 94 15.45 6.81 3.98
C GLN A 94 16.51 5.69 3.89
N ARG A 95 16.28 4.58 4.57
CA ARG A 95 17.21 3.44 4.58
C ARG A 95 17.49 2.90 3.19
N HIS A 96 16.49 2.90 2.32
CA HIS A 96 16.59 2.35 0.96
C HIS A 96 16.80 3.41 -0.12
N GLY A 97 17.02 4.67 0.26
CA GLY A 97 17.26 5.76 -0.70
C GLY A 97 16.09 5.97 -1.65
N VAL A 98 14.86 5.86 -1.13
CA VAL A 98 13.64 6.14 -1.90
C VAL A 98 13.46 7.64 -2.04
N SER A 99 13.18 8.09 -3.26
CA SER A 99 12.89 9.48 -3.57
C SER A 99 11.80 9.58 -4.63
N THR A 100 11.20 10.76 -4.76
CA THR A 100 10.32 11.11 -5.87
C THR A 100 11.11 11.16 -7.19
N GLU A 101 10.43 11.35 -8.32
CA GLU A 101 11.08 11.46 -9.63
C GLU A 101 11.97 12.71 -9.73
N ASP A 102 11.56 13.79 -9.07
CA ASP A 102 12.30 15.05 -8.98
C ASP A 102 13.33 15.08 -7.84
N GLY A 103 13.59 13.94 -7.18
CA GLY A 103 14.67 13.77 -6.21
C GLY A 103 14.34 14.19 -4.77
N ARG A 104 13.08 14.54 -4.46
CA ARG A 104 12.65 14.81 -3.09
C ARG A 104 12.64 13.52 -2.26
N PRO A 105 12.86 13.60 -0.94
CA PRO A 105 12.94 12.42 -0.08
C PRO A 105 11.59 11.67 0.07
N ALA A 106 11.63 10.50 0.71
CA ALA A 106 10.50 9.57 0.81
C ALA A 106 9.24 10.15 1.47
N ASP A 107 9.37 11.11 2.37
CA ASP A 107 8.24 11.83 2.98
C ASP A 107 7.41 12.55 1.92
N ALA A 108 8.04 13.21 0.95
CA ALA A 108 7.34 13.84 -0.17
C ALA A 108 6.55 12.82 -1.00
N LEU A 109 7.07 11.60 -1.17
CA LEU A 109 6.35 10.52 -1.86
C LEU A 109 5.11 10.07 -1.08
N ILE A 110 5.21 10.01 0.25
CA ILE A 110 4.09 9.69 1.13
C ILE A 110 3.03 10.81 1.04
N ASP A 111 3.46 12.06 1.10
CA ASP A 111 2.57 13.21 0.96
C ASP A 111 1.84 13.24 -0.39
N GLU A 112 2.51 12.87 -1.47
CA GLU A 112 1.88 12.71 -2.78
C GLU A 112 0.75 11.66 -2.75
N LEU A 113 1.00 10.49 -2.15
CA LEU A 113 -0.02 9.44 -2.03
C LEU A 113 -1.21 9.88 -1.17
N ILE A 114 -0.96 10.57 -0.07
CA ILE A 114 -2.02 11.16 0.77
C ILE A 114 -2.85 12.15 -0.03
N ALA A 115 -2.20 13.06 -0.75
CA ALA A 115 -2.87 14.10 -1.53
C ALA A 115 -3.70 13.53 -2.70
N GLN A 116 -3.24 12.44 -3.32
CA GLN A 116 -3.93 11.77 -4.43
C GLN A 116 -5.14 10.93 -3.97
N THR A 117 -5.14 10.46 -2.74
CA THR A 117 -6.14 9.48 -2.26
C THR A 117 -7.59 9.95 -2.41
N PRO A 118 -8.00 11.18 -2.07
CA PRO A 118 -9.40 11.61 -2.24
C PRO A 118 -9.86 11.54 -3.70
N GLN A 119 -9.01 11.94 -4.64
CA GLN A 119 -9.33 11.88 -6.06
C GLN A 119 -9.41 10.42 -6.56
N VAL A 120 -8.51 9.56 -6.09
CA VAL A 120 -8.54 8.12 -6.41
C VAL A 120 -9.83 7.48 -5.90
N VAL A 121 -10.21 7.75 -4.67
CA VAL A 121 -11.48 7.27 -4.08
C VAL A 121 -12.67 7.71 -4.92
N ALA A 122 -12.75 8.98 -5.28
CA ALA A 122 -13.84 9.51 -6.10
C ALA A 122 -13.89 8.88 -7.50
N THR A 123 -12.73 8.74 -8.14
CA THR A 123 -12.60 8.17 -9.49
C THR A 123 -13.00 6.70 -9.51
N VAL A 124 -12.50 5.90 -8.58
CA VAL A 124 -12.83 4.46 -8.49
C VAL A 124 -14.32 4.31 -8.22
N ARG A 125 -14.89 5.06 -7.28
CA ARG A 125 -16.33 5.01 -6.97
C ARG A 125 -17.18 5.28 -8.20
N ALA A 126 -16.81 6.28 -9.01
CA ALA A 126 -17.53 6.64 -10.22
C ALA A 126 -17.42 5.58 -11.35
N GLN A 127 -16.37 4.75 -11.33
CA GLN A 127 -16.12 3.72 -12.34
C GLN A 127 -16.67 2.34 -11.96
N LEU A 128 -17.17 2.15 -10.74
CA LEU A 128 -17.75 0.89 -10.32
C LEU A 128 -19.00 0.56 -11.14
N PRO A 129 -19.18 -0.70 -11.57
CA PRO A 129 -20.42 -1.13 -12.22
C PRO A 129 -21.63 -0.89 -11.30
N PRO A 130 -22.82 -0.59 -11.87
CA PRO A 130 -24.04 -0.35 -11.07
C PRO A 130 -24.40 -1.48 -10.11
N GLU A 131 -24.11 -2.72 -10.49
CA GLU A 131 -24.37 -3.92 -9.71
C GLU A 131 -23.28 -4.24 -8.66
N PHE A 132 -22.21 -3.44 -8.58
CA PHE A 132 -21.16 -3.67 -7.60
C PHE A 132 -21.70 -3.48 -6.16
N PRO A 133 -21.43 -4.41 -5.23
CA PRO A 133 -21.94 -4.33 -3.86
C PRO A 133 -21.40 -3.09 -3.14
N MET A 134 -22.26 -2.11 -2.89
CA MET A 134 -21.87 -0.84 -2.24
C MET A 134 -21.24 -1.03 -0.85
N PRO A 135 -21.71 -1.96 0.02
CA PRO A 135 -21.03 -2.20 1.30
C PRO A 135 -19.57 -2.61 1.16
N VAL A 136 -19.22 -3.37 0.13
CA VAL A 136 -17.83 -3.76 -0.17
C VAL A 136 -17.05 -2.55 -0.65
N ALA A 137 -17.59 -1.80 -1.59
CA ALA A 137 -16.97 -0.57 -2.09
C ALA A 137 -16.70 0.43 -0.95
N ASP A 138 -17.72 0.69 -0.12
CA ASP A 138 -17.62 1.64 0.99
C ASP A 138 -16.56 1.22 1.99
N SER A 139 -16.52 -0.05 2.40
CA SER A 139 -15.52 -0.52 3.36
C SER A 139 -14.10 -0.34 2.86
N ILE A 140 -13.83 -0.62 1.59
CA ILE A 140 -12.51 -0.49 0.97
C ILE A 140 -12.13 0.99 0.81
N LEU A 141 -13.00 1.79 0.22
CA LEU A 141 -12.69 3.18 -0.10
C LEU A 141 -12.62 4.07 1.15
N GLU A 142 -13.48 3.85 2.13
CA GLU A 142 -13.41 4.53 3.44
C GLU A 142 -12.18 4.10 4.21
N GLY A 143 -11.82 2.81 4.17
CA GLY A 143 -10.60 2.29 4.78
C GLY A 143 -9.35 2.91 4.17
N LEU A 144 -9.28 3.00 2.84
CA LEU A 144 -8.19 3.65 2.12
C LEU A 144 -8.04 5.13 2.50
N GLN A 145 -9.15 5.86 2.53
CA GLN A 145 -9.15 7.27 2.94
C GLN A 145 -8.73 7.43 4.39
N GLY A 146 -9.24 6.60 5.28
CA GLY A 146 -8.86 6.61 6.70
C GLY A 146 -7.38 6.32 6.92
N ALA A 147 -6.79 5.40 6.14
CA ALA A 147 -5.36 5.13 6.19
C ALA A 147 -4.52 6.33 5.72
N ALA A 148 -4.94 7.00 4.64
CA ALA A 148 -4.31 8.22 4.18
C ALA A 148 -4.36 9.34 5.24
N ASP A 149 -5.51 9.51 5.87
CA ASP A 149 -5.68 10.51 6.94
C ASP A 149 -4.80 10.20 8.15
N GLY A 150 -4.64 8.93 8.50
CA GLY A 150 -3.76 8.46 9.58
C GLY A 150 -2.26 8.64 9.30
N LEU A 151 -1.86 8.75 8.02
CA LEU A 151 -0.48 9.04 7.61
C LEU A 151 -0.14 10.53 7.69
N ARG A 152 -1.11 11.40 7.81
CA ARG A 152 -0.87 12.83 8.04
C ARG A 152 -0.23 12.99 9.41
N GLY A 153 1.03 13.33 9.41
CA GLY A 153 1.81 13.50 10.63
C GLY A 153 1.34 14.63 11.53
#